data_434e333ea72c6de3d1fb05dcad94dbab
#
_entry.id   434e333ea72c6de3d1fb05dcad94dbab
#
_cell.length_a   1.000
_cell.length_b   1.000
_cell.length_c   1.000
_cell.angle_alpha   90.00
_cell.angle_beta   90.00
_cell.angle_gamma   90.00
#
_symmetry.space_group_name_H-M   'P 1'
#
loop_
_entity.id
_entity.type
_entity.pdbx_description
1 polymer ?
#
loop_
_entity_poly.entity_id
_entity_poly.type
_entity_poly.pdbx_seq_one_letter_code
_entity_poly.pdbx_strand_id
1 'polypeptide(L)'
;VPAALAARIARVTSEAQGIWAEARAADDVAAFAPTLADVIALKREEGQALAAGGDVYDAMLDDYEPGARAAELEAMFGALRPELTRLREAVRAAEAPPVLEGRFDAETQMKLTRQLATTFGYDMSMGRVDKAVHPFSSGSGLDVRITTRTNELDPFNCFYSTIHEVGHACYEQGIDKDYLVTPLGAGVSMGVHESQSRIYENQLGRSRAFTGWLYGQMRDAFGDFGVVDEETFYRIVNRVSDGYIRTEADELQYNLHVLLRFDLERALMAGDLQVGDLEAAWNDRFEADFGYAVDRPSNGVLQDVHWSVGLFGYFPTYSLGNVYAGCLNTALRRDVPELDAQLAQGDTSEATGWLRENVQRHGGLYAPRDLITRATGEQPSEAPLLSYLTEKFSTLYAL
;
A
#
# COMPACT_ATOMS: atom_id res chain seq x y z
N VAL A 1 26.87 -9.65 -3.54
CA VAL A 1 27.41 -8.56 -2.68
C VAL A 1 28.64 -9.08 -1.93
N PRO A 2 29.80 -8.36 -1.90
CA PRO A 2 30.96 -8.76 -1.10
C PRO A 2 30.64 -8.86 0.39
N ALA A 3 31.14 -9.90 1.08
CA ALA A 3 30.82 -10.15 2.50
C ALA A 3 31.16 -8.95 3.42
N ALA A 4 32.26 -8.24 3.15
CA ALA A 4 32.65 -7.06 3.91
C ALA A 4 31.66 -5.90 3.73
N LEU A 5 31.11 -5.73 2.53
CA LEU A 5 30.07 -4.73 2.24
C LEU A 5 28.75 -5.11 2.93
N ALA A 6 28.31 -6.36 2.84
CA ALA A 6 27.10 -6.84 3.50
C ALA A 6 27.18 -6.65 5.04
N ALA A 7 28.33 -6.93 5.66
CA ALA A 7 28.54 -6.70 7.08
C ALA A 7 28.48 -5.21 7.47
N ARG A 8 29.02 -4.30 6.62
CA ARG A 8 28.92 -2.85 6.83
C ARG A 8 27.49 -2.36 6.72
N ILE A 9 26.75 -2.81 5.70
CA ILE A 9 25.33 -2.47 5.50
C ILE A 9 24.54 -2.89 6.73
N ALA A 10 24.62 -4.17 7.14
CA ALA A 10 23.87 -4.69 8.29
C ALA A 10 24.14 -3.89 9.58
N ARG A 11 25.40 -3.52 9.84
CA ARG A 11 25.76 -2.71 11.00
C ARG A 11 25.18 -1.31 10.93
N VAL A 12 25.43 -0.59 9.83
CA VAL A 12 25.05 0.81 9.69
C VAL A 12 23.52 0.96 9.67
N THR A 13 22.78 0.10 8.97
CA THR A 13 21.31 0.17 8.94
C THR A 13 20.67 -0.17 10.28
N SER A 14 21.28 -1.10 11.05
CA SER A 14 20.81 -1.40 12.42
C SER A 14 21.00 -0.20 13.36
N GLU A 15 22.13 0.50 13.29
CA GLU A 15 22.40 1.72 14.07
C GLU A 15 21.50 2.89 13.57
N ALA A 16 21.35 3.05 12.26
CA ALA A 16 20.62 4.13 11.63
C ALA A 16 19.14 4.16 12.00
N GLN A 17 18.50 2.99 12.21
CA GLN A 17 17.10 2.91 12.62
C GLN A 17 16.86 3.59 13.99
N GLY A 18 17.75 3.37 14.95
CA GLY A 18 17.67 4.01 16.27
C GLY A 18 17.86 5.53 16.18
N ILE A 19 18.88 5.96 15.43
CA ILE A 19 19.17 7.39 15.20
C ILE A 19 18.01 8.08 14.49
N TRP A 20 17.43 7.44 13.47
CA TRP A 20 16.22 7.95 12.79
C TRP A 20 15.05 8.11 13.75
N ALA A 21 14.79 7.13 14.63
CA ALA A 21 13.67 7.17 15.55
C ALA A 21 13.79 8.35 16.53
N GLU A 22 15.01 8.61 17.05
CA GLU A 22 15.30 9.75 17.91
C GLU A 22 15.17 11.09 17.14
N ALA A 23 15.76 11.19 15.96
CA ALA A 23 15.68 12.37 15.11
C ALA A 23 14.24 12.71 14.72
N ARG A 24 13.44 11.70 14.35
CA ARG A 24 12.02 11.85 14.06
C ARG A 24 11.23 12.36 15.27
N ALA A 25 11.49 11.84 16.45
CA ALA A 25 10.83 12.27 17.69
C ALA A 25 11.18 13.72 18.07
N ALA A 26 12.38 14.18 17.68
CA ALA A 26 12.88 15.54 17.93
C ALA A 26 12.64 16.52 16.80
N ASP A 27 12.10 16.09 15.66
CA ASP A 27 12.02 16.89 14.40
C ASP A 27 13.40 17.41 13.94
N ASP A 28 14.47 16.63 14.12
CA ASP A 28 15.87 17.01 13.87
C ASP A 28 16.47 16.28 12.69
N VAL A 29 16.29 16.83 11.48
CA VAL A 29 16.87 16.26 10.24
C VAL A 29 18.41 16.28 10.30
N ALA A 30 19.00 17.32 10.89
CA ALA A 30 20.46 17.49 10.95
C ALA A 30 21.13 16.38 11.77
N ALA A 31 20.48 15.87 12.81
CA ALA A 31 20.98 14.74 13.60
C ALA A 31 21.01 13.43 12.81
N PHE A 32 20.07 13.22 11.88
CA PHE A 32 19.99 12.00 11.06
C PHE A 32 20.81 12.08 9.75
N ALA A 33 20.98 13.26 9.18
CA ALA A 33 21.56 13.46 7.86
C ALA A 33 22.93 12.79 7.64
N PRO A 34 23.91 12.84 8.58
CA PRO A 34 25.20 12.14 8.41
C PRO A 34 25.05 10.64 8.28
N THR A 35 24.19 10.04 9.12
CA THR A 35 23.94 8.59 9.09
C THR A 35 23.21 8.17 7.83
N LEU A 36 22.23 8.96 7.37
CA LEU A 36 21.55 8.73 6.09
C LEU A 36 22.52 8.79 4.90
N ALA A 37 23.47 9.73 4.93
CA ALA A 37 24.51 9.82 3.90
C ALA A 37 25.37 8.53 3.84
N ASP A 38 25.73 7.98 5.00
CA ASP A 38 26.47 6.71 5.07
C ASP A 38 25.62 5.53 4.51
N VAL A 39 24.34 5.46 4.86
CA VAL A 39 23.43 4.43 4.31
C VAL A 39 23.35 4.55 2.79
N ILE A 40 23.13 5.76 2.26
CA ILE A 40 23.04 6.00 0.82
C ILE A 40 24.36 5.61 0.10
N ALA A 41 25.50 5.98 0.66
CA ALA A 41 26.81 5.59 0.08
C ALA A 41 26.98 4.08 0.02
N LEU A 42 26.60 3.36 1.09
CA LEU A 42 26.65 1.90 1.13
C LEU A 42 25.67 1.26 0.14
N LYS A 43 24.47 1.80 0.03
CA LYS A 43 23.45 1.28 -0.92
C LYS A 43 23.85 1.54 -2.38
N ARG A 44 24.51 2.66 -2.69
CA ARG A 44 25.11 2.89 -4.01
C ARG A 44 26.23 1.86 -4.31
N GLU A 45 27.11 1.57 -3.33
CA GLU A 45 28.17 0.54 -3.46
C GLU A 45 27.55 -0.85 -3.70
N GLU A 46 26.46 -1.18 -2.99
CA GLU A 46 25.71 -2.42 -3.18
C GLU A 46 25.08 -2.49 -4.56
N GLY A 47 24.34 -1.45 -4.96
CA GLY A 47 23.71 -1.39 -6.27
C GLY A 47 24.72 -1.48 -7.42
N GLN A 48 25.88 -0.85 -7.30
CA GLN A 48 26.96 -0.99 -8.28
C GLN A 48 27.48 -2.44 -8.37
N ALA A 49 27.60 -3.13 -7.23
CA ALA A 49 28.02 -4.53 -7.21
C ALA A 49 26.98 -5.47 -7.82
N LEU A 50 25.68 -5.16 -7.67
CA LEU A 50 24.57 -5.96 -8.21
C LEU A 50 24.30 -5.65 -9.69
N ALA A 51 24.39 -4.39 -10.09
CA ALA A 51 24.07 -3.93 -11.44
C ALA A 51 24.97 -4.49 -12.54
N ALA A 52 26.17 -4.99 -12.18
CA ALA A 52 27.14 -5.54 -13.14
C ALA A 52 27.45 -4.59 -14.33
N GLY A 53 27.43 -3.27 -14.07
CA GLY A 53 27.62 -2.22 -15.08
C GLY A 53 26.35 -1.64 -15.68
N GLY A 54 25.17 -2.11 -15.24
CA GLY A 54 23.85 -1.54 -15.55
C GLY A 54 23.46 -0.40 -14.62
N ASP A 55 22.16 -0.06 -14.62
CA ASP A 55 21.61 0.97 -13.75
C ASP A 55 21.56 0.51 -12.28
N VAL A 56 22.02 1.37 -11.38
CA VAL A 56 22.09 1.09 -9.94
C VAL A 56 20.70 0.97 -9.31
N TYR A 57 19.77 1.83 -9.72
CA TYR A 57 18.43 1.81 -9.17
C TYR A 57 17.61 0.62 -9.67
N ASP A 58 17.80 0.23 -10.95
CA ASP A 58 17.21 -1.01 -11.49
C ASP A 58 17.64 -2.25 -10.71
N ALA A 59 18.92 -2.31 -10.31
CA ALA A 59 19.44 -3.41 -9.50
C ALA A 59 18.84 -3.45 -8.09
N MET A 60 18.46 -2.31 -7.53
CA MET A 60 17.74 -2.24 -6.25
C MET A 60 16.27 -2.61 -6.38
N LEU A 61 15.62 -2.21 -7.48
CA LEU A 61 14.25 -2.60 -7.79
C LEU A 61 14.09 -4.10 -7.92
N ASP A 62 15.07 -4.77 -8.53
CA ASP A 62 15.03 -6.21 -8.82
C ASP A 62 14.92 -7.08 -7.55
N ASP A 63 15.39 -6.58 -6.39
CA ASP A 63 15.23 -7.25 -5.10
C ASP A 63 13.75 -7.31 -4.64
N TYR A 64 12.92 -6.37 -5.09
CA TYR A 64 11.53 -6.22 -4.64
C TYR A 64 10.51 -6.51 -5.75
N GLU A 65 10.87 -6.19 -6.98
CA GLU A 65 10.06 -6.37 -8.18
C GLU A 65 10.93 -6.90 -9.32
N PRO A 66 11.18 -8.22 -9.37
CA PRO A 66 12.06 -8.81 -10.37
C PRO A 66 11.70 -8.43 -11.80
N GLY A 67 12.69 -7.91 -12.53
CA GLY A 67 12.53 -7.47 -13.92
C GLY A 67 11.99 -6.07 -14.12
N ALA A 68 11.58 -5.35 -13.08
CA ALA A 68 11.16 -3.95 -13.20
C ALA A 68 12.32 -3.03 -13.60
N ARG A 69 12.00 -1.95 -14.32
CA ARG A 69 12.96 -0.94 -14.77
C ARG A 69 12.50 0.46 -14.34
N ALA A 70 13.41 1.24 -13.80
CA ALA A 70 13.15 2.62 -13.38
C ALA A 70 12.54 3.47 -14.49
N ALA A 71 13.02 3.33 -15.73
CA ALA A 71 12.51 4.07 -16.88
C ALA A 71 11.05 3.73 -17.22
N GLU A 72 10.63 2.46 -17.06
CA GLU A 72 9.24 2.04 -17.28
C GLU A 72 8.33 2.59 -16.18
N LEU A 73 8.79 2.53 -14.92
CA LEU A 73 8.06 3.11 -13.79
C LEU A 73 7.97 4.63 -13.89
N GLU A 74 9.02 5.30 -14.35
CA GLU A 74 9.01 6.75 -14.58
C GLU A 74 7.95 7.16 -15.61
N ALA A 75 7.84 6.41 -16.71
CA ALA A 75 6.83 6.66 -17.72
C ALA A 75 5.41 6.45 -17.17
N MET A 76 5.18 5.35 -16.45
CA MET A 76 3.90 5.02 -15.82
C MET A 76 3.50 6.06 -14.75
N PHE A 77 4.41 6.41 -13.86
CA PHE A 77 4.16 7.37 -12.78
C PHE A 77 4.05 8.81 -13.32
N GLY A 78 4.76 9.11 -14.41
CA GLY A 78 4.62 10.37 -15.15
C GLY A 78 3.24 10.55 -15.78
N ALA A 79 2.58 9.45 -16.17
CA ALA A 79 1.18 9.47 -16.61
C ALA A 79 0.18 9.55 -15.44
N LEU A 80 0.49 8.89 -14.30
CA LEU A 80 -0.38 8.92 -13.11
C LEU A 80 -0.45 10.29 -12.45
N ARG A 81 0.69 10.94 -12.20
CA ARG A 81 0.80 12.14 -11.37
C ARG A 81 -0.13 13.28 -11.80
N PRO A 82 -0.11 13.75 -13.05
CA PRO A 82 -0.93 14.90 -13.45
C PRO A 82 -2.44 14.63 -13.30
N GLU A 83 -2.88 13.41 -13.58
CA GLU A 83 -4.28 13.05 -13.46
C GLU A 83 -4.73 12.95 -12.00
N LEU A 84 -3.88 12.36 -11.13
CA LEU A 84 -4.14 12.29 -9.69
C LEU A 84 -4.17 13.69 -9.06
N THR A 85 -3.22 14.56 -9.41
CA THR A 85 -3.18 15.95 -8.92
C THR A 85 -4.43 16.71 -9.35
N ARG A 86 -4.80 16.62 -10.63
CA ARG A 86 -6.02 17.26 -11.16
C ARG A 86 -7.29 16.76 -10.47
N LEU A 87 -7.42 15.44 -10.29
CA LEU A 87 -8.59 14.85 -9.62
C LEU A 87 -8.64 15.27 -8.14
N ARG A 88 -7.50 15.28 -7.46
CA ARG A 88 -7.38 15.76 -6.09
C ARG A 88 -7.80 17.24 -5.93
N GLU A 89 -7.34 18.11 -6.83
CA GLU A 89 -7.73 19.52 -6.85
C GLU A 89 -9.25 19.69 -6.99
N ALA A 90 -9.87 18.93 -7.92
CA ALA A 90 -11.32 18.95 -8.13
C ALA A 90 -12.06 18.46 -6.88
N VAL A 91 -11.62 17.36 -6.27
CA VAL A 91 -12.19 16.80 -5.02
C VAL A 91 -12.08 17.80 -3.86
N ARG A 92 -10.94 18.47 -3.71
CA ARG A 92 -10.76 19.48 -2.65
C ARG A 92 -11.63 20.73 -2.83
N ALA A 93 -11.99 21.06 -4.07
CA ALA A 93 -12.89 22.18 -4.36
C ALA A 93 -14.36 21.85 -4.15
N ALA A 94 -14.71 20.56 -4.05
CA ALA A 94 -16.06 20.07 -3.85
C ALA A 94 -16.45 20.00 -2.35
N GLU A 95 -17.74 19.79 -2.08
CA GLU A 95 -18.23 19.60 -0.72
C GLU A 95 -17.76 18.27 -0.14
N ALA A 96 -17.00 18.35 0.96
CA ALA A 96 -16.45 17.17 1.61
C ALA A 96 -17.57 16.35 2.30
N PRO A 97 -17.52 15.01 2.22
CA PRO A 97 -18.39 14.14 3.01
C PRO A 97 -18.25 14.43 4.52
N PRO A 98 -19.27 14.13 5.34
CA PRO A 98 -19.16 14.26 6.79
C PRO A 98 -18.06 13.38 7.37
N VAL A 99 -17.66 13.65 8.60
CA VAL A 99 -16.72 12.81 9.38
C VAL A 99 -17.55 11.83 10.21
N LEU A 100 -17.03 10.61 10.38
CA LEU A 100 -17.61 9.68 11.34
C LEU A 100 -17.41 10.22 12.76
N GLU A 101 -18.48 10.35 13.51
CA GLU A 101 -18.43 10.73 14.92
C GLU A 101 -18.91 9.58 15.81
N GLY A 102 -18.44 9.51 17.04
CA GLY A 102 -18.85 8.48 17.99
C GLY A 102 -17.70 7.82 18.74
N ARG A 103 -18.05 6.86 19.58
CA ARG A 103 -17.08 5.97 20.23
C ARG A 103 -17.44 4.52 19.91
N PHE A 104 -16.43 3.79 19.49
CA PHE A 104 -16.53 2.44 19.00
C PHE A 104 -15.65 1.54 19.87
N ASP A 105 -16.30 0.75 20.72
CA ASP A 105 -15.59 -0.10 21.70
C ASP A 105 -14.55 -1.01 21.04
N ALA A 106 -13.34 -1.05 21.59
CA ALA A 106 -12.20 -1.76 21.02
C ALA A 106 -12.39 -3.29 20.96
N GLU A 107 -13.13 -3.90 21.89
CA GLU A 107 -13.40 -5.34 21.85
C GLU A 107 -14.41 -5.67 20.76
N THR A 108 -15.41 -4.81 20.59
CA THR A 108 -16.41 -4.91 19.53
C THR A 108 -15.77 -4.72 18.16
N GLN A 109 -14.82 -3.75 18.00
CA GLN A 109 -14.01 -3.64 16.79
C GLN A 109 -13.30 -4.96 16.49
N MET A 110 -12.63 -5.58 17.46
CA MET A 110 -11.90 -6.85 17.25
C MET A 110 -12.83 -8.02 16.89
N LYS A 111 -14.08 -8.03 17.36
CA LYS A 111 -15.06 -9.06 16.93
C LYS A 111 -15.42 -8.89 15.47
N LEU A 112 -15.77 -7.66 15.07
CA LEU A 112 -16.12 -7.36 13.68
C LEU A 112 -14.90 -7.56 12.76
N THR A 113 -13.70 -7.21 13.21
CA THR A 113 -12.43 -7.46 12.51
C THR A 113 -12.23 -8.94 12.17
N ARG A 114 -12.47 -9.86 13.11
CA ARG A 114 -12.38 -11.29 12.82
C ARG A 114 -13.46 -11.78 11.85
N GLN A 115 -14.65 -11.21 11.93
CA GLN A 115 -15.70 -11.47 10.95
C GLN A 115 -15.27 -10.99 9.56
N LEU A 116 -14.75 -9.77 9.44
CA LEU A 116 -14.23 -9.23 8.17
C LEU A 116 -13.09 -10.12 7.60
N ALA A 117 -12.15 -10.54 8.44
CA ALA A 117 -11.08 -11.43 8.00
C ALA A 117 -11.63 -12.72 7.37
N THR A 118 -12.57 -13.38 8.02
CA THR A 118 -13.19 -14.59 7.48
C THR A 118 -14.08 -14.33 6.27
N THR A 119 -14.80 -13.19 6.25
CA THR A 119 -15.58 -12.75 5.09
C THR A 119 -14.70 -12.62 3.85
N PHE A 120 -13.49 -12.09 3.98
CA PHE A 120 -12.51 -11.98 2.90
C PHE A 120 -11.66 -13.24 2.67
N GLY A 121 -12.06 -14.38 3.21
CA GLY A 121 -11.47 -15.68 2.90
C GLY A 121 -10.23 -16.07 3.71
N TYR A 122 -9.85 -15.28 4.74
CA TYR A 122 -8.73 -15.65 5.61
C TYR A 122 -9.04 -16.91 6.42
N ASP A 123 -8.18 -17.90 6.29
CA ASP A 123 -8.29 -19.15 7.03
C ASP A 123 -7.68 -19.05 8.43
N MET A 124 -8.54 -18.90 9.43
CA MET A 124 -8.15 -18.79 10.84
C MET A 124 -7.49 -20.06 11.38
N SER A 125 -7.60 -21.21 10.69
CA SER A 125 -6.89 -22.46 11.07
C SER A 125 -5.42 -22.43 10.67
N MET A 126 -5.04 -21.56 9.73
CA MET A 126 -3.68 -21.34 9.26
C MET A 126 -3.11 -19.98 9.70
N GLY A 127 -3.63 -19.41 10.78
CA GLY A 127 -3.13 -18.14 11.30
C GLY A 127 -3.98 -17.54 12.41
N ARG A 128 -3.76 -16.28 12.73
CA ARG A 128 -4.46 -15.55 13.80
C ARG A 128 -4.47 -14.06 13.56
N VAL A 129 -5.41 -13.36 14.20
CA VAL A 129 -5.52 -11.89 14.19
C VAL A 129 -5.25 -11.36 15.58
N ASP A 130 -4.19 -10.57 15.72
CA ASP A 130 -3.76 -9.98 17.00
C ASP A 130 -3.70 -8.45 16.94
N LYS A 131 -3.51 -7.81 18.10
CA LYS A 131 -3.27 -6.36 18.19
C LYS A 131 -1.78 -6.05 18.15
N ALA A 132 -1.39 -5.03 17.37
CA ALA A 132 -0.04 -4.47 17.39
C ALA A 132 -0.10 -2.94 17.20
N VAL A 133 1.03 -2.27 17.40
CA VAL A 133 1.15 -0.81 17.17
C VAL A 133 1.00 -0.49 15.68
N HIS A 134 1.58 -1.33 14.84
CA HIS A 134 1.45 -1.25 13.38
C HIS A 134 0.84 -2.53 12.84
N PRO A 135 -0.21 -2.46 12.00
CA PRO A 135 -0.71 -3.60 11.25
C PRO A 135 0.38 -4.20 10.37
N PHE A 136 0.43 -5.51 10.28
CA PHE A 136 1.29 -6.24 9.36
C PHE A 136 0.81 -7.69 9.17
N SER A 137 1.17 -8.28 8.04
CA SER A 137 1.06 -9.71 7.76
C SER A 137 2.44 -10.35 7.81
N SER A 138 2.54 -11.56 8.37
CA SER A 138 3.79 -12.30 8.47
C SER A 138 3.53 -13.80 8.47
N GLY A 139 4.44 -14.54 7.85
CA GLY A 139 4.37 -15.99 7.73
C GLY A 139 4.31 -16.44 6.28
N SER A 140 4.19 -17.72 6.08
CA SER A 140 4.05 -18.33 4.76
C SER A 140 3.32 -19.68 4.87
N GLY A 141 2.64 -20.07 3.79
CA GLY A 141 2.01 -21.38 3.70
C GLY A 141 0.96 -21.64 4.80
N LEU A 142 1.30 -22.49 5.76
CA LEU A 142 0.35 -22.99 6.75
C LEU A 142 0.29 -22.19 8.06
N ASP A 143 1.08 -21.13 8.22
CA ASP A 143 1.07 -20.24 9.39
C ASP A 143 1.31 -18.80 8.95
N VAL A 144 0.23 -18.11 8.59
CA VAL A 144 0.25 -16.70 8.17
C VAL A 144 -0.56 -15.89 9.17
N ARG A 145 0.09 -14.98 9.88
CA ARG A 145 -0.51 -14.20 10.97
C ARG A 145 -0.63 -12.75 10.57
N ILE A 146 -1.74 -12.12 11.00
CA ILE A 146 -1.98 -10.71 10.76
C ILE A 146 -2.18 -9.95 12.06
N THR A 147 -1.82 -8.69 12.05
CA THR A 147 -2.07 -7.78 13.17
C THR A 147 -2.89 -6.58 12.72
N THR A 148 -3.58 -5.99 13.68
CA THR A 148 -4.34 -4.75 13.49
C THR A 148 -4.22 -3.87 14.73
N ARG A 149 -4.76 -2.66 14.67
CA ARG A 149 -4.86 -1.74 15.81
C ARG A 149 -6.27 -1.19 15.94
N THR A 150 -6.74 -1.00 17.16
CA THR A 150 -8.05 -0.41 17.43
C THR A 150 -7.91 1.06 17.79
N ASN A 151 -8.86 1.88 17.33
CA ASN A 151 -9.03 3.26 17.75
C ASN A 151 -10.51 3.50 18.03
N GLU A 152 -10.86 3.89 19.24
CA GLU A 152 -12.26 4.09 19.63
C GLU A 152 -12.93 5.29 18.95
N LEU A 153 -12.17 6.20 18.34
CA LEU A 153 -12.69 7.33 17.59
C LEU A 153 -12.65 7.13 16.07
N ASP A 154 -11.89 6.12 15.60
CA ASP A 154 -11.76 5.79 14.19
C ASP A 154 -11.71 4.27 13.98
N PRO A 155 -12.85 3.58 13.89
CA PRO A 155 -12.90 2.14 13.69
C PRO A 155 -12.45 1.72 12.28
N PHE A 156 -12.49 2.64 11.30
CA PHE A 156 -12.10 2.34 9.93
C PHE A 156 -10.63 1.98 9.81
N ASN A 157 -9.76 2.60 10.62
CA ASN A 157 -8.36 2.21 10.68
C ASN A 157 -8.20 0.73 11.01
N CYS A 158 -8.96 0.22 12.00
CA CYS A 158 -8.96 -1.20 12.36
C CYS A 158 -9.48 -2.09 11.23
N PHE A 159 -10.61 -1.75 10.64
CA PHE A 159 -11.30 -2.59 9.66
C PHE A 159 -10.54 -2.66 8.34
N TYR A 160 -10.17 -1.52 7.79
CA TYR A 160 -9.50 -1.47 6.49
C TYR A 160 -8.04 -1.91 6.52
N SER A 161 -7.31 -1.64 7.61
CA SER A 161 -5.99 -2.25 7.78
C SER A 161 -6.09 -3.78 7.90
N THR A 162 -7.12 -4.30 8.56
CA THR A 162 -7.32 -5.75 8.61
C THR A 162 -7.63 -6.33 7.23
N ILE A 163 -8.54 -5.71 6.46
CA ILE A 163 -8.85 -6.18 5.10
C ILE A 163 -7.59 -6.13 4.22
N HIS A 164 -6.77 -5.09 4.37
CA HIS A 164 -5.47 -4.98 3.71
C HIS A 164 -4.54 -6.16 4.06
N GLU A 165 -4.32 -6.40 5.35
CA GLU A 165 -3.46 -7.49 5.81
C GLU A 165 -4.02 -8.87 5.44
N VAL A 166 -5.34 -9.02 5.37
CA VAL A 166 -6.01 -10.23 4.86
C VAL A 166 -5.67 -10.45 3.38
N GLY A 167 -5.60 -9.40 2.56
CA GLY A 167 -5.17 -9.53 1.17
C GLY A 167 -3.77 -10.12 1.04
N HIS A 168 -2.83 -9.63 1.84
CA HIS A 168 -1.48 -10.20 1.94
C HIS A 168 -1.50 -11.67 2.43
N ALA A 169 -2.26 -11.93 3.50
CA ALA A 169 -2.32 -13.26 4.10
C ALA A 169 -2.99 -14.29 3.17
N CYS A 170 -4.04 -13.91 2.47
CA CYS A 170 -4.71 -14.78 1.51
C CYS A 170 -3.80 -15.11 0.31
N TYR A 171 -2.90 -14.21 -0.08
CA TYR A 171 -1.89 -14.55 -1.08
C TYR A 171 -1.03 -15.72 -0.57
N GLU A 172 -0.42 -15.60 0.59
CA GLU A 172 0.44 -16.64 1.16
C GLU A 172 -0.33 -17.95 1.45
N GLN A 173 -1.54 -17.88 2.03
CA GLN A 173 -2.40 -19.04 2.27
C GLN A 173 -2.92 -19.69 0.99
N GLY A 174 -3.03 -18.90 -0.09
CA GLY A 174 -3.56 -19.34 -1.38
C GLY A 174 -2.57 -20.07 -2.27
N ILE A 175 -1.25 -19.97 -1.98
CA ILE A 175 -0.19 -20.60 -2.78
C ILE A 175 -0.39 -22.12 -2.81
N ASP A 176 -0.16 -22.72 -3.98
CA ASP A 176 -0.31 -24.17 -4.17
C ASP A 176 0.61 -24.92 -3.20
N LYS A 177 0.03 -25.91 -2.51
CA LYS A 177 0.74 -26.67 -1.48
C LYS A 177 1.95 -27.43 -2.00
N ASP A 178 1.98 -27.75 -3.30
CA ASP A 178 3.12 -28.41 -3.95
C ASP A 178 4.36 -27.50 -4.00
N TYR A 179 4.19 -26.18 -3.83
CA TYR A 179 5.29 -25.20 -3.80
C TYR A 179 5.82 -24.91 -2.40
N LEU A 180 5.10 -25.31 -1.34
CA LEU A 180 5.55 -25.06 0.04
C LEU A 180 6.96 -25.63 0.26
N VAL A 181 7.76 -24.91 1.06
CA VAL A 181 9.18 -25.18 1.36
C VAL A 181 10.11 -25.19 0.13
N THR A 182 9.67 -24.61 -0.98
CA THR A 182 10.50 -24.35 -2.16
C THR A 182 10.58 -22.84 -2.41
N PRO A 183 11.50 -22.35 -3.27
CA PRO A 183 11.54 -20.93 -3.65
C PRO A 183 10.25 -20.41 -4.32
N LEU A 184 9.39 -21.28 -4.83
CA LEU A 184 8.09 -20.93 -5.42
C LEU A 184 6.99 -20.73 -4.38
N GLY A 185 7.22 -21.16 -3.13
CA GLY A 185 6.24 -21.18 -2.05
C GLY A 185 6.09 -19.84 -1.29
N ALA A 186 6.36 -18.73 -1.96
CA ALA A 186 6.15 -17.37 -1.44
C ALA A 186 5.60 -16.47 -2.55
N GLY A 187 5.02 -15.33 -2.19
CA GLY A 187 4.59 -14.32 -3.15
C GLY A 187 5.75 -13.84 -4.03
N VAL A 188 5.48 -13.62 -5.33
CA VAL A 188 6.54 -13.42 -6.34
C VAL A 188 7.27 -12.08 -6.21
N SER A 189 6.58 -11.04 -5.74
CA SER A 189 7.14 -9.68 -5.61
C SER A 189 6.36 -8.84 -4.61
N MET A 190 6.94 -7.71 -4.20
CA MET A 190 6.25 -6.73 -3.35
C MET A 190 5.08 -6.06 -4.08
N GLY A 191 5.23 -5.75 -5.37
CA GLY A 191 4.15 -5.15 -6.17
C GLY A 191 2.94 -6.09 -6.34
N VAL A 192 3.18 -7.36 -6.65
CA VAL A 192 2.08 -8.35 -6.72
C VAL A 192 1.47 -8.58 -5.34
N HIS A 193 2.29 -8.63 -4.29
CA HIS A 193 1.81 -8.78 -2.91
C HIS A 193 0.91 -7.61 -2.49
N GLU A 194 1.35 -6.37 -2.76
CA GLU A 194 0.57 -5.16 -2.49
C GLU A 194 -0.69 -5.08 -3.37
N SER A 195 -0.69 -5.67 -4.57
CA SER A 195 -1.91 -5.71 -5.38
C SER A 195 -3.03 -6.49 -4.72
N GLN A 196 -2.70 -7.53 -3.97
CA GLN A 196 -3.68 -8.33 -3.23
C GLN A 196 -4.26 -7.54 -2.05
N SER A 197 -3.42 -6.88 -1.26
CA SER A 197 -3.88 -6.02 -0.17
C SER A 197 -4.76 -4.87 -0.68
N ARG A 198 -4.34 -4.20 -1.76
CA ARG A 198 -5.05 -3.04 -2.31
C ARG A 198 -6.38 -3.39 -2.97
N ILE A 199 -6.47 -4.47 -3.73
CA ILE A 199 -7.74 -4.88 -4.32
C ILE A 199 -8.75 -5.26 -3.23
N TYR A 200 -8.31 -5.97 -2.17
CA TYR A 200 -9.14 -6.30 -1.03
C TYR A 200 -9.63 -5.05 -0.28
N GLU A 201 -8.70 -4.17 0.08
CA GLU A 201 -9.00 -2.95 0.84
C GLU A 201 -9.87 -1.97 0.05
N ASN A 202 -9.43 -1.63 -1.17
CA ASN A 202 -9.96 -0.49 -1.91
C ASN A 202 -11.08 -0.87 -2.88
N GLN A 203 -10.80 -1.77 -3.85
CA GLN A 203 -11.75 -2.07 -4.91
C GLN A 203 -12.93 -2.93 -4.42
N LEU A 204 -12.68 -3.81 -3.46
CA LEU A 204 -13.73 -4.63 -2.83
C LEU A 204 -14.26 -3.99 -1.54
N GLY A 205 -13.41 -3.81 -0.53
CA GLY A 205 -13.81 -3.39 0.81
C GLY A 205 -14.36 -1.96 0.90
N ARG A 206 -13.87 -1.04 0.07
CA ARG A 206 -14.36 0.36 -0.02
C ARG A 206 -15.34 0.58 -1.16
N SER A 207 -15.80 -0.49 -1.84
CA SER A 207 -16.85 -0.38 -2.85
C SER A 207 -18.17 0.06 -2.24
N ARG A 208 -19.04 0.69 -3.04
CA ARG A 208 -20.39 1.07 -2.60
C ARG A 208 -21.19 -0.13 -2.10
N ALA A 209 -21.09 -1.25 -2.79
CA ALA A 209 -21.81 -2.47 -2.47
C ALA A 209 -21.37 -3.04 -1.10
N PHE A 210 -20.06 -3.24 -0.89
CA PHE A 210 -19.57 -3.81 0.35
C PHE A 210 -19.74 -2.86 1.54
N THR A 211 -19.56 -1.54 1.34
CA THR A 211 -19.79 -0.57 2.43
C THR A 211 -21.23 -0.52 2.87
N GLY A 212 -22.21 -0.77 1.99
CA GLY A 212 -23.62 -0.92 2.37
C GLY A 212 -23.84 -2.09 3.34
N TRP A 213 -23.25 -3.26 3.04
CA TRP A 213 -23.27 -4.40 3.95
C TRP A 213 -22.54 -4.09 5.27
N LEU A 214 -21.35 -3.49 5.21
CA LEU A 214 -20.57 -3.12 6.40
C LEU A 214 -21.34 -2.14 7.31
N TYR A 215 -22.08 -1.20 6.72
CA TYR A 215 -22.95 -0.29 7.47
C TYR A 215 -23.97 -1.05 8.34
N GLY A 216 -24.62 -2.08 7.77
CA GLY A 216 -25.51 -2.96 8.53
C GLY A 216 -24.78 -3.67 9.68
N GLN A 217 -23.60 -4.25 9.41
CA GLN A 217 -22.81 -4.93 10.43
C GLN A 217 -22.37 -3.99 11.56
N MET A 218 -21.99 -2.75 11.22
CA MET A 218 -21.64 -1.75 12.23
C MET A 218 -22.85 -1.32 13.06
N ARG A 219 -24.03 -1.18 12.47
CA ARG A 219 -25.26 -0.90 13.22
C ARG A 219 -25.63 -2.02 14.17
N ASP A 220 -25.48 -3.26 13.75
CA ASP A 220 -25.71 -4.42 14.60
C ASP A 220 -24.73 -4.50 15.77
N ALA A 221 -23.46 -4.15 15.53
CA ALA A 221 -22.39 -4.24 16.52
C ALA A 221 -22.36 -3.05 17.51
N PHE A 222 -22.57 -1.83 17.02
CA PHE A 222 -22.40 -0.58 17.80
C PHE A 222 -23.70 0.18 18.05
N GLY A 223 -24.82 -0.26 17.48
CA GLY A 223 -26.10 0.46 17.54
C GLY A 223 -26.14 1.64 16.58
N ASP A 224 -26.97 2.63 16.92
CA ASP A 224 -27.05 3.87 16.14
C ASP A 224 -25.84 4.77 16.44
N PHE A 225 -25.04 5.05 15.41
CA PHE A 225 -23.85 5.90 15.48
C PHE A 225 -24.01 7.19 14.66
N GLY A 226 -25.25 7.62 14.39
CA GLY A 226 -25.56 8.93 13.82
C GLY A 226 -25.42 9.04 12.30
N VAL A 227 -25.08 7.96 11.58
CA VAL A 227 -25.05 7.93 10.12
C VAL A 227 -26.41 7.51 9.59
N VAL A 228 -27.02 8.36 8.74
CA VAL A 228 -28.46 8.25 8.38
C VAL A 228 -28.76 7.11 7.41
N ASP A 229 -27.84 6.79 6.49
CA ASP A 229 -28.02 5.77 5.46
C ASP A 229 -26.69 5.23 4.91
N GLU A 230 -26.78 4.19 4.08
CA GLU A 230 -25.65 3.52 3.44
C GLU A 230 -24.87 4.44 2.49
N GLU A 231 -25.55 5.35 1.80
CA GLU A 231 -24.91 6.30 0.89
C GLU A 231 -24.04 7.29 1.65
N THR A 232 -24.55 7.84 2.73
CA THR A 232 -23.77 8.72 3.63
C THR A 232 -22.60 7.96 4.23
N PHE A 233 -22.78 6.69 4.61
CA PHE A 233 -21.72 5.84 5.12
C PHE A 233 -20.63 5.58 4.07
N TYR A 234 -21.01 5.25 2.83
CA TYR A 234 -20.06 5.08 1.72
C TYR A 234 -19.22 6.34 1.49
N ARG A 235 -19.86 7.52 1.53
CA ARG A 235 -19.18 8.80 1.38
C ARG A 235 -18.20 9.08 2.53
N ILE A 236 -18.56 8.76 3.77
CA ILE A 236 -17.70 8.87 4.96
C ILE A 236 -16.47 7.98 4.83
N VAL A 237 -16.67 6.69 4.47
CA VAL A 237 -15.60 5.69 4.32
C VAL A 237 -14.57 6.11 3.27
N ASN A 238 -14.98 6.78 2.20
CA ASN A 238 -14.16 7.19 1.08
C ASN A 238 -13.84 8.69 1.07
N ARG A 239 -13.97 9.34 2.22
CA ARG A 239 -13.64 10.77 2.34
C ARG A 239 -12.16 11.02 2.07
N VAL A 240 -11.88 11.99 1.19
CA VAL A 240 -10.53 12.53 0.98
C VAL A 240 -10.27 13.63 1.99
N SER A 241 -9.11 13.58 2.63
CA SER A 241 -8.73 14.55 3.66
C SER A 241 -7.26 14.94 3.48
N ASP A 242 -6.95 16.22 3.70
CA ASP A 242 -5.56 16.65 3.73
C ASP A 242 -4.80 15.96 4.87
N GLY A 243 -3.58 15.53 4.59
CA GLY A 243 -2.74 14.84 5.55
C GLY A 243 -1.30 14.72 5.05
N TYR A 244 -0.38 14.52 5.95
CA TYR A 244 1.05 14.43 5.63
C TYR A 244 1.56 13.00 5.54
N ILE A 245 0.92 12.09 6.27
CA ILE A 245 1.45 10.75 6.53
C ILE A 245 0.96 9.77 5.48
N ARG A 246 1.91 9.16 4.74
CA ARG A 246 1.63 8.20 3.66
C ARG A 246 0.72 7.05 4.09
N THR A 247 0.98 6.44 5.25
CA THR A 247 0.22 5.29 5.75
C THR A 247 -1.20 5.63 6.23
N GLU A 248 -1.53 6.92 6.34
CA GLU A 248 -2.84 7.45 6.71
C GLU A 248 -3.56 8.08 5.51
N ALA A 249 -2.89 8.14 4.35
CA ALA A 249 -3.44 8.73 3.14
C ALA A 249 -4.61 7.91 2.59
N ASP A 250 -5.64 8.62 2.11
CA ASP A 250 -6.74 8.01 1.37
C ASP A 250 -6.28 7.44 0.02
N GLU A 251 -7.16 6.67 -0.60
CA GLU A 251 -6.89 5.94 -1.85
C GLU A 251 -6.45 6.85 -3.00
N LEU A 252 -6.99 8.07 -3.10
CA LEU A 252 -6.67 9.03 -4.15
C LEU A 252 -5.26 9.60 -3.99
N GLN A 253 -4.88 9.98 -2.75
CA GLN A 253 -3.64 10.69 -2.47
C GLN A 253 -2.44 9.76 -2.24
N TYR A 254 -2.68 8.50 -1.85
CA TYR A 254 -1.63 7.55 -1.51
C TYR A 254 -0.52 7.44 -2.56
N ASN A 255 -0.90 7.36 -3.84
CA ASN A 255 0.09 7.22 -4.91
C ASN A 255 1.00 8.45 -5.03
N LEU A 256 0.50 9.67 -4.84
CA LEU A 256 1.32 10.89 -4.87
C LEU A 256 2.44 10.84 -3.81
N HIS A 257 2.13 10.32 -2.61
CA HIS A 257 3.16 10.09 -1.58
C HIS A 257 4.25 9.12 -2.04
N VAL A 258 3.90 8.08 -2.76
CA VAL A 258 4.87 7.09 -3.29
C VAL A 258 5.70 7.69 -4.42
N LEU A 259 5.05 8.40 -5.35
CA LEU A 259 5.72 9.03 -6.50
C LEU A 259 6.77 10.06 -6.06
N LEU A 260 6.48 10.84 -5.01
CA LEU A 260 7.44 11.75 -4.39
C LEU A 260 8.71 11.01 -3.95
N ARG A 261 8.55 9.89 -3.26
CA ARG A 261 9.68 9.08 -2.76
C ARG A 261 10.47 8.43 -3.88
N PHE A 262 9.80 7.95 -4.90
CA PHE A 262 10.45 7.39 -6.09
C PHE A 262 11.36 8.41 -6.78
N ASP A 263 10.89 9.65 -6.98
CA ASP A 263 11.69 10.71 -7.59
C ASP A 263 12.94 11.01 -6.75
N LEU A 264 12.78 11.14 -5.43
CA LEU A 264 13.89 11.45 -4.52
C LEU A 264 14.89 10.30 -4.40
N GLU A 265 14.42 9.05 -4.32
CA GLU A 265 15.31 7.88 -4.31
C GLU A 265 16.19 7.82 -5.56
N ARG A 266 15.59 8.01 -6.73
CA ARG A 266 16.33 8.01 -7.99
C ARG A 266 17.40 9.11 -8.02
N ALA A 267 17.03 10.33 -7.63
CA ALA A 267 17.98 11.44 -7.56
C ALA A 267 19.11 11.19 -6.53
N LEU A 268 18.78 10.60 -5.37
CA LEU A 268 19.75 10.20 -4.37
C LEU A 268 20.69 9.12 -4.93
N MET A 269 20.18 8.08 -5.58
CA MET A 269 20.99 6.97 -6.10
C MET A 269 21.85 7.40 -7.30
N ALA A 270 21.36 8.28 -8.16
CA ALA A 270 22.14 8.86 -9.25
C ALA A 270 23.23 9.82 -8.76
N GLY A 271 23.06 10.43 -7.58
CA GLY A 271 23.99 11.44 -7.03
C GLY A 271 23.60 12.87 -7.40
N ASP A 272 22.48 13.05 -8.04
CA ASP A 272 21.94 14.35 -8.45
C ASP A 272 21.37 15.14 -7.26
N LEU A 273 20.97 14.44 -6.18
CA LEU A 273 20.53 15.02 -4.93
C LEU A 273 21.48 14.62 -3.79
N GLN A 274 21.88 15.61 -3.00
CA GLN A 274 22.66 15.40 -1.78
C GLN A 274 21.77 15.37 -0.54
N VAL A 275 22.18 14.64 0.51
CA VAL A 275 21.39 14.53 1.75
C VAL A 275 21.12 15.87 2.40
N GLY A 276 22.07 16.83 2.28
CA GLY A 276 21.88 18.18 2.81
C GLY A 276 20.74 18.98 2.18
N ASP A 277 20.34 18.62 0.95
CA ASP A 277 19.28 19.29 0.19
C ASP A 277 17.96 18.47 0.20
N LEU A 278 17.98 17.27 0.80
CA LEU A 278 16.87 16.32 0.73
C LEU A 278 15.58 16.87 1.37
N GLU A 279 15.64 17.54 2.52
CA GLU A 279 14.48 18.12 3.18
C GLU A 279 13.82 19.19 2.30
N ALA A 280 14.60 20.07 1.70
CA ALA A 280 14.08 21.09 0.79
C ALA A 280 13.45 20.45 -0.45
N ALA A 281 14.13 19.50 -1.08
CA ALA A 281 13.60 18.76 -2.23
C ALA A 281 12.30 18.00 -1.92
N TRP A 282 12.19 17.42 -0.72
CA TRP A 282 10.96 16.80 -0.24
C TRP A 282 9.83 17.82 -0.13
N ASN A 283 10.08 18.95 0.56
CA ASN A 283 9.07 19.96 0.81
C ASN A 283 8.57 20.59 -0.50
N ASP A 284 9.48 20.92 -1.43
CA ASP A 284 9.13 21.46 -2.75
C ASP A 284 8.26 20.49 -3.55
N ARG A 285 8.62 19.20 -3.56
CA ARG A 285 7.85 18.18 -4.26
C ARG A 285 6.49 17.94 -3.60
N PHE A 286 6.45 17.89 -2.27
CA PHE A 286 5.21 17.74 -1.52
C PHE A 286 4.24 18.89 -1.80
N GLU A 287 4.73 20.13 -1.73
CA GLU A 287 3.90 21.30 -2.03
C GLU A 287 3.39 21.31 -3.47
N ALA A 288 4.22 20.89 -4.42
CA ALA A 288 3.82 20.77 -5.83
C ALA A 288 2.72 19.73 -6.06
N ASP A 289 2.79 18.56 -5.37
CA ASP A 289 1.82 17.47 -5.53
C ASP A 289 0.54 17.67 -4.68
N PHE A 290 0.66 18.30 -3.49
CA PHE A 290 -0.43 18.42 -2.51
C PHE A 290 -0.97 19.85 -2.32
N GLY A 291 -0.28 20.87 -2.82
CA GLY A 291 -0.73 22.26 -2.79
C GLY A 291 -0.73 22.91 -1.40
N TYR A 292 0.03 22.36 -0.44
CA TYR A 292 0.30 22.94 0.87
C TYR A 292 1.67 22.50 1.40
N ALA A 293 2.27 23.33 2.25
CA ALA A 293 3.61 23.09 2.77
C ALA A 293 3.62 22.04 3.89
N VAL A 294 4.71 21.29 3.99
CA VAL A 294 5.00 20.42 5.14
C VAL A 294 5.21 21.30 6.38
N ASP A 295 4.59 20.94 7.50
CA ASP A 295 4.62 21.74 8.72
C ASP A 295 5.81 21.43 9.64
N ARG A 296 6.37 20.21 9.55
CA ARG A 296 7.51 19.76 10.36
C ARG A 296 8.18 18.51 9.78
N PRO A 297 9.45 18.25 10.09
CA PRO A 297 10.20 17.13 9.52
C PRO A 297 9.60 15.74 9.75
N SER A 298 9.00 15.47 10.90
CA SER A 298 8.36 14.18 11.20
C SER A 298 7.09 13.92 10.37
N ASN A 299 6.48 14.96 9.81
CA ASN A 299 5.41 14.88 8.81
C ASN A 299 5.96 14.92 7.37
N GLY A 300 7.23 15.23 7.20
CA GLY A 300 7.94 15.29 5.94
C GLY A 300 8.95 14.16 5.78
N VAL A 301 10.20 14.54 5.55
CA VAL A 301 11.32 13.66 5.19
C VAL A 301 11.65 12.59 6.24
N LEU A 302 11.30 12.79 7.50
CA LEU A 302 11.53 11.83 8.58
C LEU A 302 10.35 10.87 8.83
N GLN A 303 9.27 10.91 8.06
CA GLN A 303 8.07 10.13 8.39
C GLN A 303 8.22 8.60 8.22
N ASP A 304 9.09 8.14 7.31
CA ASP A 304 9.25 6.73 6.96
C ASP A 304 10.58 6.14 7.46
N VAL A 305 10.53 4.93 7.99
CA VAL A 305 11.71 4.17 8.45
C VAL A 305 12.58 3.62 7.30
N HIS A 306 12.03 3.51 6.10
CA HIS A 306 12.58 2.74 4.98
C HIS A 306 14.04 3.07 4.67
N TRP A 307 14.37 4.34 4.51
CA TRP A 307 15.74 4.75 4.17
C TRP A 307 16.75 4.46 5.28
N SER A 308 16.33 4.56 6.54
CA SER A 308 17.21 4.24 7.67
C SER A 308 17.62 2.77 7.71
N VAL A 309 16.75 1.88 7.25
CA VAL A 309 17.03 0.44 7.16
C VAL A 309 17.52 0.01 5.77
N GLY A 310 17.79 0.97 4.88
CA GLY A 310 18.40 0.71 3.56
C GLY A 310 17.44 0.19 2.49
N LEU A 311 16.13 0.39 2.64
CA LEU A 311 15.12 -0.02 1.66
C LEU A 311 14.99 1.03 0.53
N PHE A 312 15.94 1.01 -0.41
CA PHE A 312 15.89 1.79 -1.64
C PHE A 312 15.40 0.90 -2.79
N GLY A 313 14.56 1.44 -3.68
CA GLY A 313 13.86 0.67 -4.70
C GLY A 313 12.59 -0.02 -4.21
N TYR A 314 12.27 0.10 -2.93
CA TYR A 314 11.09 -0.50 -2.32
C TYR A 314 9.82 0.34 -2.54
N PHE A 315 9.88 1.67 -2.36
CA PHE A 315 8.69 2.55 -2.43
C PHE A 315 7.89 2.43 -3.73
N PRO A 316 8.47 2.36 -4.92
CA PRO A 316 7.68 2.28 -6.15
C PRO A 316 6.79 1.03 -6.22
N THR A 317 7.12 -0.06 -5.50
CA THR A 317 6.30 -1.29 -5.49
C THR A 317 4.91 -1.06 -4.91
N TYR A 318 4.73 -0.10 -4.01
CA TYR A 318 3.43 0.27 -3.46
C TYR A 318 2.47 0.85 -4.53
N SER A 319 2.95 1.78 -5.36
CA SER A 319 2.12 2.31 -6.46
C SER A 319 1.97 1.30 -7.60
N LEU A 320 2.99 0.51 -7.87
CA LEU A 320 2.89 -0.59 -8.83
C LEU A 320 1.83 -1.61 -8.38
N GLY A 321 1.77 -1.91 -7.09
CA GLY A 321 0.71 -2.73 -6.50
C GLY A 321 -0.69 -2.15 -6.71
N ASN A 322 -0.87 -0.84 -6.57
CA ASN A 322 -2.14 -0.17 -6.90
C ASN A 322 -2.48 -0.27 -8.40
N VAL A 323 -1.48 -0.13 -9.28
CA VAL A 323 -1.67 -0.31 -10.73
C VAL A 323 -2.10 -1.74 -11.04
N TYR A 324 -1.42 -2.73 -10.49
CA TYR A 324 -1.79 -4.14 -10.65
C TYR A 324 -3.19 -4.43 -10.10
N ALA A 325 -3.55 -3.88 -8.94
CA ALA A 325 -4.90 -3.99 -8.38
C ALA A 325 -5.97 -3.41 -9.31
N GLY A 326 -5.70 -2.26 -9.95
CA GLY A 326 -6.57 -1.67 -10.96
C GLY A 326 -6.78 -2.59 -12.17
N CYS A 327 -5.70 -3.18 -12.69
CA CYS A 327 -5.75 -4.14 -13.80
C CYS A 327 -6.55 -5.40 -13.41
N LEU A 328 -6.26 -5.97 -12.23
CA LEU A 328 -6.95 -7.14 -11.71
C LEU A 328 -8.43 -6.87 -11.45
N ASN A 329 -8.80 -5.72 -10.91
CA ASN A 329 -10.20 -5.34 -10.68
C ASN A 329 -10.99 -5.25 -11.98
N THR A 330 -10.40 -4.69 -13.04
CA THR A 330 -11.03 -4.64 -14.36
C THR A 330 -11.30 -6.04 -14.90
N ALA A 331 -10.33 -6.96 -14.80
CA ALA A 331 -10.50 -8.34 -15.24
C ALA A 331 -11.50 -9.11 -14.36
N LEU A 332 -11.43 -8.95 -13.04
CA LEU A 332 -12.37 -9.55 -12.10
C LEU A 332 -13.82 -9.15 -12.40
N ARG A 333 -14.08 -7.85 -12.61
CA ARG A 333 -15.43 -7.35 -12.94
C ARG A 333 -15.95 -7.81 -14.30
N ARG A 334 -15.07 -8.04 -15.26
CA ARG A 334 -15.41 -8.67 -16.53
C ARG A 334 -15.85 -10.12 -16.35
N ASP A 335 -15.13 -10.88 -15.52
CA ASP A 335 -15.29 -12.32 -15.35
C ASP A 335 -16.37 -12.67 -14.31
N VAL A 336 -16.69 -11.76 -13.38
CA VAL A 336 -17.71 -11.91 -12.32
C VAL A 336 -18.72 -10.76 -12.42
N PRO A 337 -19.69 -10.82 -13.35
CA PRO A 337 -20.66 -9.72 -13.57
C PRO A 337 -21.54 -9.40 -12.36
N GLU A 338 -21.81 -10.39 -11.50
CA GLU A 338 -22.68 -10.24 -10.32
C GLU A 338 -21.92 -9.80 -9.06
N LEU A 339 -20.65 -9.38 -9.20
CA LEU A 339 -19.76 -9.04 -8.09
C LEU A 339 -20.40 -8.06 -7.10
N ASP A 340 -20.99 -6.96 -7.58
CA ASP A 340 -21.57 -5.95 -6.70
C ASP A 340 -22.83 -6.47 -5.95
N ALA A 341 -23.63 -7.34 -6.58
CA ALA A 341 -24.76 -7.98 -5.92
C ALA A 341 -24.32 -8.92 -4.80
N GLN A 342 -23.22 -9.62 -4.97
CA GLN A 342 -22.61 -10.50 -3.95
C GLN A 342 -21.99 -9.67 -2.82
N LEU A 343 -21.20 -8.64 -3.14
CA LEU A 343 -20.57 -7.75 -2.16
C LEU A 343 -21.62 -7.04 -1.29
N ALA A 344 -22.79 -6.67 -1.85
CA ALA A 344 -23.90 -6.08 -1.10
C ALA A 344 -24.51 -7.04 -0.05
N GLN A 345 -24.21 -8.33 -0.13
CA GLN A 345 -24.61 -9.35 0.85
C GLN A 345 -23.44 -9.80 1.75
N GLY A 346 -22.25 -9.19 1.59
CA GLY A 346 -21.03 -9.59 2.28
C GLY A 346 -20.42 -10.88 1.74
N ASP A 347 -20.86 -11.33 0.58
CA ASP A 347 -20.28 -12.50 -0.08
C ASP A 347 -19.12 -12.07 -0.99
N THR A 348 -17.89 -12.42 -0.61
CA THR A 348 -16.67 -12.17 -1.36
C THR A 348 -16.12 -13.43 -2.03
N SER A 349 -16.81 -14.56 -1.94
CA SER A 349 -16.27 -15.87 -2.28
C SER A 349 -15.86 -16.02 -3.74
N GLU A 350 -16.63 -15.47 -4.69
CA GLU A 350 -16.25 -15.49 -6.11
C GLU A 350 -15.06 -14.57 -6.40
N ALA A 351 -15.02 -13.37 -5.78
CA ALA A 351 -13.89 -12.45 -5.95
C ALA A 351 -12.58 -13.05 -5.40
N THR A 352 -12.61 -13.54 -4.16
CA THR A 352 -11.43 -14.15 -3.53
C THR A 352 -11.02 -15.45 -4.20
N GLY A 353 -11.99 -16.26 -4.67
CA GLY A 353 -11.77 -17.44 -5.48
C GLY A 353 -11.09 -17.11 -6.82
N TRP A 354 -11.56 -16.08 -7.52
CA TRP A 354 -10.96 -15.61 -8.76
C TRP A 354 -9.50 -15.15 -8.56
N LEU A 355 -9.23 -14.37 -7.51
CA LEU A 355 -7.88 -13.91 -7.16
C LEU A 355 -6.97 -15.09 -6.82
N ARG A 356 -7.47 -16.07 -6.08
CA ARG A 356 -6.74 -17.28 -5.75
C ARG A 356 -6.34 -18.05 -7.01
N GLU A 357 -7.28 -18.32 -7.91
CA GLU A 357 -7.04 -19.11 -9.11
C GLU A 357 -6.15 -18.42 -10.13
N ASN A 358 -6.26 -17.09 -10.28
CA ASN A 358 -5.55 -16.36 -11.31
C ASN A 358 -4.21 -15.76 -10.84
N VAL A 359 -4.03 -15.54 -9.52
CA VAL A 359 -2.83 -14.91 -8.95
C VAL A 359 -2.21 -15.76 -7.85
N GLN A 360 -2.93 -15.96 -6.74
CA GLN A 360 -2.34 -16.38 -5.47
C GLN A 360 -1.75 -17.79 -5.53
N ARG A 361 -2.44 -18.75 -6.16
CA ARG A 361 -2.00 -20.15 -6.22
C ARG A 361 -0.65 -20.34 -6.91
N HIS A 362 -0.23 -19.39 -7.72
CA HIS A 362 0.99 -19.49 -8.51
C HIS A 362 2.26 -19.18 -7.70
N GLY A 363 2.15 -18.52 -6.53
CA GLY A 363 3.32 -18.13 -5.76
C GLY A 363 4.38 -17.45 -6.61
N GLY A 364 5.63 -17.90 -6.53
CA GLY A 364 6.76 -17.41 -7.32
C GLY A 364 6.96 -18.05 -8.69
N LEU A 365 5.95 -18.74 -9.26
CA LEU A 365 6.11 -19.51 -10.51
C LEU A 365 6.36 -18.65 -11.75
N TYR A 366 5.75 -17.46 -11.84
CA TYR A 366 5.86 -16.55 -12.97
C TYR A 366 6.55 -15.25 -12.53
N ALA A 367 7.23 -14.57 -13.45
CA ALA A 367 7.69 -13.20 -13.18
C ALA A 367 6.47 -12.28 -12.91
N PRO A 368 6.64 -11.21 -12.12
CA PRO A 368 5.51 -10.37 -11.66
C PRO A 368 4.62 -9.87 -12.79
N ARG A 369 5.22 -9.24 -13.81
CA ARG A 369 4.51 -8.71 -14.97
C ARG A 369 3.79 -9.80 -15.78
N ASP A 370 4.42 -10.97 -15.92
CA ASP A 370 3.84 -12.12 -16.63
C ASP A 370 2.65 -12.69 -15.88
N LEU A 371 2.72 -12.75 -14.53
CA LEU A 371 1.62 -13.19 -13.69
C LEU A 371 0.39 -12.29 -13.88
N ILE A 372 0.58 -10.97 -13.78
CA ILE A 372 -0.53 -10.01 -14.00
C ILE A 372 -1.07 -10.10 -15.42
N THR A 373 -0.19 -10.19 -16.43
CA THR A 373 -0.62 -10.35 -17.83
C THR A 373 -1.45 -11.63 -18.04
N ARG A 374 -1.07 -12.73 -17.42
CA ARG A 374 -1.82 -14.00 -17.49
C ARG A 374 -3.19 -13.89 -16.81
N ALA A 375 -3.25 -13.24 -15.65
CA ALA A 375 -4.48 -13.05 -14.89
C ALA A 375 -5.49 -12.14 -15.61
N THR A 376 -5.00 -11.10 -16.28
CA THR A 376 -5.86 -10.07 -16.88
C THR A 376 -6.10 -10.24 -18.39
N GLY A 377 -5.14 -10.89 -19.08
CA GLY A 377 -5.10 -11.00 -20.53
C GLY A 377 -4.39 -9.82 -21.23
N GLU A 378 -3.93 -8.81 -20.48
CA GLU A 378 -3.31 -7.59 -20.98
C GLU A 378 -2.05 -7.24 -20.20
N GLN A 379 -1.12 -6.51 -20.84
CA GLN A 379 0.04 -5.96 -20.15
C GLN A 379 -0.42 -4.93 -19.11
N PRO A 380 0.15 -4.92 -17.89
CA PRO A 380 -0.23 -3.95 -16.88
C PRO A 380 0.09 -2.52 -17.31
N SER A 381 -0.85 -1.61 -17.05
CA SER A 381 -0.73 -0.17 -17.28
C SER A 381 -1.49 0.61 -16.21
N GLU A 382 -1.22 1.91 -16.13
CA GLU A 382 -1.87 2.82 -15.18
C GLU A 382 -3.33 3.14 -15.51
N ALA A 383 -3.73 2.94 -16.77
CA ALA A 383 -5.05 3.35 -17.26
C ALA A 383 -6.24 2.74 -16.49
N PRO A 384 -6.26 1.43 -16.13
CA PRO A 384 -7.33 0.84 -15.33
C PRO A 384 -7.47 1.49 -13.94
N LEU A 385 -6.35 1.78 -13.27
CA LEU A 385 -6.36 2.46 -11.97
C LEU A 385 -6.90 3.88 -12.10
N LEU A 386 -6.45 4.65 -13.09
CA LEU A 386 -6.92 6.02 -13.33
C LEU A 386 -8.42 6.06 -13.66
N SER A 387 -8.89 5.13 -14.50
CA SER A 387 -10.32 5.02 -14.83
C SER A 387 -11.15 4.76 -13.56
N TYR A 388 -10.73 3.80 -12.75
CA TYR A 388 -11.41 3.46 -11.49
C TYR A 388 -11.45 4.64 -10.51
N LEU A 389 -10.32 5.30 -10.25
CA LEU A 389 -10.26 6.43 -9.33
C LEU A 389 -11.08 7.62 -9.83
N THR A 390 -11.00 7.92 -11.13
CA THR A 390 -11.76 9.02 -11.74
C THR A 390 -13.26 8.77 -11.63
N GLU A 391 -13.74 7.59 -11.99
CA GLU A 391 -15.16 7.24 -11.89
C GLU A 391 -15.66 7.30 -10.45
N LYS A 392 -14.92 6.67 -9.52
CA LYS A 392 -15.26 6.62 -8.10
C LYS A 392 -15.36 8.02 -7.48
N PHE A 393 -14.32 8.80 -7.60
CA PHE A 393 -14.25 10.11 -6.93
C PHE A 393 -15.08 11.18 -7.65
N SER A 394 -15.22 11.12 -8.97
CA SER A 394 -16.15 12.01 -9.67
C SER A 394 -17.59 11.76 -9.25
N THR A 395 -18.00 10.49 -9.11
CA THR A 395 -19.34 10.15 -8.63
C THR A 395 -19.55 10.57 -7.17
N LEU A 396 -18.58 10.28 -6.30
CA LEU A 396 -18.66 10.53 -4.86
C LEU A 396 -18.72 12.02 -4.52
N TYR A 397 -18.03 12.87 -5.28
CA TYR A 397 -17.95 14.32 -5.08
C TYR A 397 -18.79 15.14 -6.07
N ALA A 398 -19.52 14.48 -6.99
CA ALA A 398 -20.35 15.12 -8.01
C ALA A 398 -19.58 16.11 -8.91
N LEU A 399 -18.41 15.68 -9.40
CA LEU A 399 -17.49 16.49 -10.25
C LEU A 399 -17.94 16.52 -11.70
#